data_7a9fdd9ef726df34ec332ee3a7a4f2a2
#
_entry.id   7a9fdd9ef726df34ec332ee3a7a4f2a2
#
_cell.length_a   1.000
_cell.length_b   1.000
_cell.length_c   1.000
_cell.angle_alpha   90.00
_cell.angle_beta   90.00
_cell.angle_gamma   90.00
#
_symmetry.space_group_name_H-M   'P 1'
#
loop_
_entity.id
_entity.type
_entity.pdbx_description
1 polymer ?
#
loop_
_entity_poly.entity_id
_entity_poly.type
_entity_poly.pdbx_seq_one_letter_code
_entity_poly.pdbx_strand_id
1 'polypeptide(L)'
;MKDLHPIFTTFKEEFPEIHAKNEDLGKEIHEESGPLPDKIRWLLKIAISAASQHMIALETHIEKGKEAGLTDQEIGHALLMLIQTVGFPAYMEAYAVFKKRR
;
A
#
# COMPACT_ATOMS: atom_id res chain seq x y z
N MET A 1 11.77 -6.37 -6.91
CA MET A 1 11.05 -5.19 -6.42
C MET A 1 11.59 -3.96 -7.08
N LYS A 2 10.77 -3.17 -7.52
CA LYS A 2 11.21 -2.03 -8.25
C LYS A 2 10.33 -0.84 -7.98
N ASP A 3 10.78 0.29 -8.40
CA ASP A 3 9.96 1.49 -8.50
C ASP A 3 9.34 1.96 -7.22
N LEU A 4 10.04 1.73 -6.11
CA LEU A 4 9.65 2.40 -4.90
C LEU A 4 9.94 3.88 -5.05
N HIS A 5 9.14 4.69 -4.39
CA HIS A 5 9.37 6.10 -4.38
C HIS A 5 10.78 6.38 -3.83
N PRO A 6 11.54 7.30 -4.49
CA PRO A 6 12.92 7.56 -4.07
C PRO A 6 13.08 7.98 -2.61
N ILE A 7 12.01 8.50 -2.01
CA ILE A 7 12.10 8.94 -0.62
C ILE A 7 12.43 7.79 0.32
N PHE A 8 12.03 6.56 -0.03
CA PHE A 8 12.36 5.40 0.80
C PHE A 8 13.85 5.13 0.80
N THR A 9 14.50 5.27 -0.35
CA THR A 9 15.95 5.11 -0.43
C THR A 9 16.66 6.20 0.35
N THR A 10 16.20 7.43 0.24
CA THR A 10 16.78 8.54 0.97
C THR A 10 16.69 8.28 2.48
N PHE A 11 15.54 7.85 2.95
CA PHE A 11 15.38 7.57 4.37
C PHE A 11 16.32 6.47 4.83
N LYS A 12 16.41 5.39 4.04
CA LYS A 12 17.29 4.28 4.39
C LYS A 12 18.75 4.74 4.48
N GLU A 13 19.16 5.62 3.56
CA GLU A 13 20.54 6.10 3.57
C GLU A 13 20.82 6.99 4.77
N GLU A 14 19.85 7.81 5.15
CA GLU A 14 20.06 8.74 6.26
C GLU A 14 19.90 8.08 7.61
N PHE A 15 19.01 7.09 7.71
CA PHE A 15 18.71 6.46 8.98
C PHE A 15 18.64 4.95 8.85
N PRO A 16 19.80 4.32 8.54
CA PRO A 16 19.80 2.89 8.22
C PRO A 16 19.33 2.00 9.36
N GLU A 17 19.63 2.35 10.60
CA GLU A 17 19.23 1.50 11.72
C GLU A 17 17.74 1.60 11.99
N ILE A 18 17.18 2.80 11.91
CA ILE A 18 15.75 2.98 12.09
C ILE A 18 15.00 2.30 10.96
N HIS A 19 15.51 2.46 9.74
CA HIS A 19 14.91 1.79 8.59
C HIS A 19 14.86 0.28 8.80
N ALA A 20 15.99 -0.31 9.26
CA ALA A 20 16.05 -1.75 9.47
C ALA A 20 15.05 -2.21 10.51
N LYS A 21 14.92 -1.46 11.61
CA LYS A 21 13.98 -1.84 12.66
C LYS A 21 12.54 -1.74 12.16
N ASN A 22 12.25 -0.72 11.38
CA ASN A 22 10.90 -0.58 10.85
C ASN A 22 10.59 -1.68 9.85
N GLU A 23 11.57 -2.07 9.03
CA GLU A 23 11.40 -3.19 8.11
C GLU A 23 11.12 -4.49 8.85
N ASP A 24 11.86 -4.73 9.93
CA ASP A 24 11.64 -5.93 10.74
C ASP A 24 10.25 -5.93 11.36
N LEU A 25 9.83 -4.80 11.89
CA LEU A 25 8.49 -4.69 12.48
C LEU A 25 7.41 -4.94 11.43
N GLY A 26 7.58 -4.34 10.26
CA GLY A 26 6.61 -4.51 9.18
C GLY A 26 6.51 -5.96 8.74
N LYS A 27 7.65 -6.63 8.64
CA LYS A 27 7.68 -8.01 8.23
C LYS A 27 6.98 -8.90 9.26
N GLU A 28 7.25 -8.65 10.53
CA GLU A 28 6.62 -9.45 11.57
C GLU A 28 5.10 -9.26 11.56
N ILE A 29 4.65 -8.02 11.45
CA ILE A 29 3.22 -7.75 11.43
C ILE A 29 2.56 -8.37 10.21
N HIS A 30 3.18 -8.18 9.04
CA HIS A 30 2.57 -8.63 7.79
C HIS A 30 2.58 -10.15 7.65
N GLU A 31 3.68 -10.78 8.05
CA GLU A 31 3.87 -12.19 7.71
C GLU A 31 3.63 -13.14 8.88
N GLU A 32 3.75 -12.67 10.11
CA GLU A 32 3.79 -13.61 11.22
C GLU A 32 2.77 -13.37 12.33
N SER A 33 1.97 -12.33 12.22
CA SER A 33 1.12 -11.94 13.35
C SER A 33 -0.30 -12.44 13.28
N GLY A 34 -0.69 -13.10 12.21
CA GLY A 34 -2.07 -13.59 12.18
C GLY A 34 -2.37 -14.43 10.96
N PRO A 35 -3.63 -14.86 10.83
CA PRO A 35 -4.03 -15.85 9.84
C PRO A 35 -4.43 -15.29 8.47
N LEU A 36 -4.38 -13.99 8.25
CA LEU A 36 -4.85 -13.45 7.00
C LEU A 36 -3.94 -13.85 5.85
N PRO A 37 -4.50 -14.33 4.75
CA PRO A 37 -3.68 -14.70 3.59
C PRO A 37 -3.04 -13.48 2.95
N ASP A 38 -1.98 -13.72 2.20
CA ASP A 38 -1.15 -12.67 1.66
C ASP A 38 -1.92 -11.65 0.82
N LYS A 39 -2.77 -12.11 -0.08
CA LYS A 39 -3.54 -11.18 -0.92
C LYS A 39 -4.45 -10.29 -0.08
N ILE A 40 -5.05 -10.85 0.96
CA ILE A 40 -5.93 -10.08 1.83
C ILE A 40 -5.12 -9.03 2.60
N ARG A 41 -3.93 -9.42 3.09
CA ARG A 41 -3.08 -8.47 3.80
C ARG A 41 -2.74 -7.26 2.93
N TRP A 42 -2.37 -7.52 1.67
CA TRP A 42 -2.04 -6.41 0.77
C TRP A 42 -3.27 -5.58 0.42
N LEU A 43 -4.41 -6.24 0.24
CA LEU A 43 -5.64 -5.51 -0.05
C LEU A 43 -6.00 -4.57 1.10
N LEU A 44 -5.83 -5.04 2.33
CA LEU A 44 -6.06 -4.19 3.50
C LEU A 44 -5.11 -3.01 3.54
N LYS A 45 -3.83 -3.23 3.26
CA LYS A 45 -2.85 -2.14 3.27
C LYS A 45 -3.17 -1.12 2.19
N ILE A 46 -3.63 -1.58 1.04
CA ILE A 46 -4.05 -0.68 -0.01
C ILE A 46 -5.23 0.17 0.46
N ALA A 47 -6.26 -0.47 1.01
CA ALA A 47 -7.45 0.25 1.45
C ALA A 47 -7.13 1.22 2.58
N ILE A 48 -6.32 0.79 3.55
CA ILE A 48 -5.96 1.65 4.67
C ILE A 48 -5.17 2.87 4.20
N SER A 49 -4.19 2.65 3.31
CA SER A 49 -3.39 3.77 2.79
C SER A 49 -4.25 4.74 2.01
N ALA A 50 -5.18 4.23 1.21
CA ALA A 50 -6.07 5.07 0.43
C ALA A 50 -6.96 5.89 1.34
N ALA A 51 -7.56 5.25 2.33
CA ALA A 51 -8.47 5.92 3.25
C ALA A 51 -7.76 6.97 4.09
N SER A 52 -6.51 6.71 4.43
CA SER A 52 -5.69 7.62 5.23
C SER A 52 -5.01 8.69 4.38
N GLN A 53 -5.20 8.66 3.08
CA GLN A 53 -4.61 9.64 2.16
C GLN A 53 -3.08 9.59 2.14
N HIS A 54 -2.51 8.43 2.40
CA HIS A 54 -1.06 8.24 2.34
C HIS A 54 -0.70 7.75 0.94
N MET A 55 -0.57 8.69 0.02
CA MET A 55 -0.48 8.35 -1.39
C MET A 55 0.83 7.66 -1.78
N ILE A 56 1.95 8.03 -1.13
CA ILE A 56 3.21 7.35 -1.41
C ILE A 56 3.13 5.90 -0.97
N ALA A 57 2.59 5.67 0.24
CA ALA A 57 2.40 4.31 0.73
C ALA A 57 1.44 3.54 -0.15
N LEU A 58 0.38 4.19 -0.61
CA LEU A 58 -0.61 3.55 -1.48
C LEU A 58 0.05 3.04 -2.75
N GLU A 59 0.87 3.86 -3.37
CA GLU A 59 1.55 3.47 -4.60
C GLU A 59 2.39 2.21 -4.38
N THR A 60 3.16 2.19 -3.29
CA THR A 60 3.97 1.04 -2.95
C THR A 60 3.12 -0.20 -2.68
N HIS A 61 2.04 -0.02 -1.93
CA HIS A 61 1.18 -1.15 -1.57
C HIS A 61 0.46 -1.73 -2.78
N ILE A 62 0.07 -0.89 -3.74
CA ILE A 62 -0.52 -1.40 -4.97
C ILE A 62 0.49 -2.27 -5.72
N GLU A 63 1.73 -1.78 -5.82
CA GLU A 63 2.76 -2.54 -6.52
C GLU A 63 2.97 -3.89 -5.87
N LYS A 64 3.11 -3.90 -4.55
CA LYS A 64 3.33 -5.15 -3.83
C LYS A 64 2.11 -6.06 -3.87
N GLY A 65 0.93 -5.48 -3.85
CA GLY A 65 -0.30 -6.26 -3.96
C GLY A 65 -0.38 -6.97 -5.29
N LYS A 66 0.01 -6.30 -6.36
CA LYS A 66 0.01 -6.93 -7.68
C LYS A 66 1.05 -8.04 -7.75
N GLU A 67 2.20 -7.86 -7.12
CA GLU A 67 3.19 -8.93 -7.04
C GLU A 67 2.65 -10.13 -6.28
N ALA A 68 1.78 -9.90 -5.31
CA ALA A 68 1.17 -10.96 -4.53
C ALA A 68 -0.04 -11.59 -5.23
N GLY A 69 -0.40 -11.10 -6.41
CA GLY A 69 -1.46 -11.71 -7.20
C GLY A 69 -2.77 -10.94 -7.26
N LEU A 70 -2.85 -9.75 -6.65
CA LEU A 70 -4.06 -8.96 -6.78
C LEU A 70 -4.21 -8.45 -8.21
N THR A 71 -5.43 -8.53 -8.72
CA THR A 71 -5.73 -8.01 -10.04
C THR A 71 -6.13 -6.55 -9.97
N ASP A 72 -6.03 -5.86 -11.10
CA ASP A 72 -6.51 -4.48 -11.18
C ASP A 72 -7.99 -4.39 -10.82
N GLN A 73 -8.77 -5.41 -11.17
CA GLN A 73 -10.18 -5.41 -10.82
C GLN A 73 -10.39 -5.49 -9.31
N GLU A 74 -9.60 -6.32 -8.64
CA GLU A 74 -9.71 -6.44 -7.19
C GLU A 74 -9.32 -5.14 -6.51
N ILE A 75 -8.23 -4.54 -6.95
CA ILE A 75 -7.77 -3.27 -6.36
C ILE A 75 -8.78 -2.17 -6.63
N GLY A 76 -9.27 -2.09 -7.88
CA GLY A 76 -10.26 -1.07 -8.22
C GLY A 76 -11.53 -1.20 -7.40
N HIS A 77 -11.97 -2.43 -7.16
CA HIS A 77 -13.16 -2.66 -6.34
C HIS A 77 -12.93 -2.20 -4.89
N ALA A 78 -11.76 -2.52 -4.35
CA ALA A 78 -11.44 -2.08 -2.98
C ALA A 78 -11.46 -0.57 -2.86
N LEU A 79 -10.91 0.13 -3.87
CA LEU A 79 -10.90 1.58 -3.82
C LEU A 79 -12.31 2.16 -3.93
N LEU A 80 -13.18 1.55 -4.74
CA LEU A 80 -14.56 2.02 -4.83
C LEU A 80 -15.27 2.04 -3.48
N MET A 81 -14.89 1.14 -2.59
CA MET A 81 -15.54 1.07 -1.29
C MET A 81 -15.25 2.30 -0.44
N LEU A 82 -14.27 3.09 -0.79
CA LEU A 82 -13.98 4.35 -0.08
C LEU A 82 -15.12 5.35 -0.25
N ILE A 83 -15.84 5.31 -1.38
CA ILE A 83 -16.77 6.37 -1.69
C ILE A 83 -17.81 6.55 -0.58
N GLN A 84 -18.41 5.46 -0.11
CA GLN A 84 -19.44 5.57 0.90
C GLN A 84 -18.90 5.59 2.32
N THR A 85 -17.64 5.18 2.52
CA THR A 85 -17.07 5.09 3.85
C THR A 85 -16.29 6.33 4.21
N VAL A 86 -15.53 6.87 3.25
CA VAL A 86 -14.62 7.98 3.50
C VAL A 86 -15.02 9.22 2.68
N GLY A 87 -15.59 9.02 1.51
CA GLY A 87 -16.03 10.12 0.68
C GLY A 87 -15.44 10.08 -0.72
N PHE A 88 -16.15 10.70 -1.65
CA PHE A 88 -15.75 10.70 -3.04
C PHE A 88 -14.40 11.42 -3.28
N PRO A 89 -14.12 12.57 -2.62
CA PRO A 89 -12.81 13.19 -2.85
C PRO A 89 -11.64 12.32 -2.46
N ALA A 90 -11.75 11.59 -1.33
CA ALA A 90 -10.71 10.68 -0.92
C ALA A 90 -10.53 9.56 -1.94
N TYR A 91 -11.64 9.04 -2.43
CA TYR A 91 -11.58 8.01 -3.47
C TYR A 91 -10.86 8.53 -4.72
N MET A 92 -11.19 9.73 -5.16
CA MET A 92 -10.60 10.26 -6.39
C MET A 92 -9.10 10.45 -6.27
N GLU A 93 -8.61 10.83 -5.09
CA GLU A 93 -7.17 10.93 -4.87
C GLU A 93 -6.51 9.56 -5.04
N ALA A 94 -7.11 8.54 -4.42
CA ALA A 94 -6.57 7.20 -4.52
C ALA A 94 -6.68 6.64 -5.93
N TYR A 95 -7.80 6.93 -6.58
CA TYR A 95 -8.03 6.48 -7.96
C TYR A 95 -6.98 7.07 -8.90
N ALA A 96 -6.62 8.33 -8.69
CA ALA A 96 -5.60 8.98 -9.51
C ALA A 96 -4.25 8.27 -9.37
N VAL A 97 -3.89 7.89 -8.14
CA VAL A 97 -2.65 7.14 -7.92
C VAL A 97 -2.71 5.79 -8.65
N PHE A 98 -3.83 5.10 -8.52
CA PHE A 98 -4.00 3.79 -9.13
C PHE A 98 -3.88 3.88 -10.65
N LYS A 99 -4.53 4.86 -11.26
CA LYS A 99 -4.53 4.97 -12.72
C LYS A 99 -3.21 5.49 -13.26
N LYS A 100 -2.53 6.30 -12.49
CA LYS A 100 -1.27 6.86 -12.96
C LYS A 100 -0.16 5.81 -13.06
N ARG A 101 -0.35 4.66 -12.45
CA ARG A 101 0.63 3.59 -12.52
C ARG A 101 0.70 2.93 -13.88
N ARG A 102 -0.22 3.26 -14.76
CA ARG A 102 -0.32 2.63 -16.07
C ARG A 102 0.74 3.14 -17.05
#